data_60d20e9af57788be90ff76c31db3b25a
#
_entry.id   60d20e9af57788be90ff76c31db3b25a
#
_cell.length_a   1.000
_cell.length_b   1.000
_cell.length_c   1.000
_cell.angle_alpha   90.00
_cell.angle_beta   90.00
_cell.angle_gamma   90.00
#
_symmetry.space_group_name_H-M   'P 1'
#
loop_
_entity.id
_entity.type
_entity.pdbx_description
1 polymer ?
#
loop_
_entity_poly.entity_id
_entity_poly.type
_entity_poly.pdbx_seq_one_letter_code
_entity_poly.pdbx_strand_id
1 'polypeptide(L)'
;MACGGADVVALAKRYADRVDIVHAKDIHKDMTDKLLPGEITWSEGVKAGMFAPIGQGDMDFKAIVAALAEANFDGYYVLEQDIMTDGEPAPGEGPIHNARASLESLKALAKN
;
A
#
# COMPACT_ATOMS: atom_id res chain seq x y z
N MET A 1 2.57 -6.82 -6.25
CA MET A 1 1.65 -7.07 -7.40
C MET A 1 1.57 -5.85 -8.31
N ALA A 2 1.12 -4.68 -7.86
CA ALA A 2 0.99 -3.48 -8.72
C ALA A 2 2.30 -3.08 -9.41
N CYS A 3 3.44 -3.09 -8.72
CA CYS A 3 4.76 -2.82 -9.32
C CYS A 3 5.13 -3.79 -10.47
N GLY A 4 4.52 -4.95 -10.51
CA GLY A 4 4.65 -5.94 -11.61
C GLY A 4 3.57 -5.81 -12.69
N GLY A 5 2.82 -4.71 -12.71
CA GLY A 5 1.80 -4.44 -13.72
C GLY A 5 0.45 -5.13 -13.50
N ALA A 6 0.21 -5.74 -12.33
CA ALA A 6 -1.07 -6.39 -12.05
C ALA A 6 -2.18 -5.37 -11.76
N ASP A 7 -3.38 -5.64 -12.27
CA ASP A 7 -4.61 -4.94 -11.87
C ASP A 7 -5.08 -5.50 -10.51
N VAL A 8 -4.67 -4.83 -9.44
CA VAL A 8 -4.94 -5.27 -8.06
C VAL A 8 -6.43 -5.16 -7.71
N VAL A 9 -7.15 -4.18 -8.25
CA VAL A 9 -8.60 -4.03 -8.05
C VAL A 9 -9.35 -5.19 -8.71
N ALA A 10 -9.00 -5.55 -9.94
CA ALA A 10 -9.59 -6.70 -10.61
C ALA A 10 -9.30 -8.02 -9.87
N LEU A 11 -8.08 -8.17 -9.34
CA LEU A 11 -7.72 -9.33 -8.51
C LEU A 11 -8.52 -9.38 -7.22
N ALA A 12 -8.67 -8.26 -6.51
CA ALA A 12 -9.49 -8.17 -5.30
C ALA A 12 -10.95 -8.59 -5.60
N LYS A 13 -11.56 -8.04 -6.64
CA LYS A 13 -12.93 -8.39 -7.04
C LYS A 13 -13.10 -9.87 -7.39
N ARG A 14 -12.09 -10.46 -8.07
CA ARG A 14 -12.19 -11.84 -8.57
C ARG A 14 -11.96 -12.89 -7.49
N TYR A 15 -11.09 -12.59 -6.51
CA TYR A 15 -10.59 -13.56 -5.54
C TYR A 15 -10.81 -13.17 -4.09
N ALA A 16 -11.73 -12.21 -3.83
CA ALA A 16 -12.02 -11.70 -2.48
C ALA A 16 -12.35 -12.81 -1.47
N ASP A 17 -13.08 -13.84 -1.92
CA ASP A 17 -13.48 -15.01 -1.14
C ASP A 17 -12.31 -15.94 -0.73
N ARG A 18 -11.11 -15.68 -1.26
CA ARG A 18 -9.89 -16.45 -0.99
C ARG A 18 -8.83 -15.63 -0.27
N VAL A 19 -9.16 -14.42 0.14
CA VAL A 19 -8.24 -13.51 0.83
C VAL A 19 -8.45 -13.63 2.33
N ASP A 20 -7.42 -14.00 3.06
CA ASP A 20 -7.42 -14.05 4.53
C ASP A 20 -6.68 -12.86 5.14
N ILE A 21 -5.64 -12.37 4.46
CA ILE A 21 -4.81 -11.25 4.93
C ILE A 21 -4.49 -10.33 3.76
N VAL A 22 -4.57 -9.04 4.00
CA VAL A 22 -4.15 -8.01 3.05
C VAL A 22 -2.91 -7.31 3.58
N HIS A 23 -1.78 -7.44 2.87
CA HIS A 23 -0.63 -6.55 3.07
C HIS A 23 -0.89 -5.27 2.29
N ALA A 24 -1.25 -4.22 3.01
CA ALA A 24 -1.64 -2.94 2.46
C ALA A 24 -0.41 -2.04 2.33
N LYS A 25 0.00 -1.80 1.09
CA LYS A 25 1.13 -0.94 0.72
C LYS A 25 0.72 -0.07 -0.45
N ASP A 26 0.77 1.24 -0.29
CA ASP A 26 0.47 2.19 -1.35
C ASP A 26 1.75 2.59 -2.11
N ILE A 27 1.60 3.00 -3.35
CA ILE A 27 2.72 3.28 -4.25
C ILE A 27 2.50 4.57 -5.03
N HIS A 28 3.59 5.21 -5.42
CA HIS A 28 3.60 6.23 -6.48
C HIS A 28 3.90 5.55 -7.82
N LYS A 29 2.89 5.50 -8.68
CA LYS A 29 2.94 4.74 -9.94
C LYS A 29 3.98 5.28 -10.92
N ASP A 30 4.17 6.58 -10.99
CA ASP A 30 5.19 7.24 -11.80
C ASP A 30 6.62 6.78 -11.48
N MET A 31 6.87 6.37 -10.23
CA MET A 31 8.13 5.79 -9.80
C MET A 31 8.19 4.28 -10.05
N THR A 32 7.14 3.56 -9.68
CA THR A 32 7.14 2.09 -9.80
C THR A 32 7.11 1.62 -11.25
N ASP A 33 6.56 2.39 -12.18
CA ASP A 33 6.57 2.09 -13.61
C ASP A 33 7.99 2.08 -14.21
N LYS A 34 8.97 2.68 -13.53
CA LYS A 34 10.40 2.68 -13.93
C LYS A 34 11.15 1.42 -13.50
N LEU A 35 10.55 0.59 -12.63
CA LEU A 35 11.20 -0.64 -12.14
C LEU A 35 11.27 -1.73 -13.22
N LEU A 36 10.17 -2.01 -13.92
CA LEU A 36 10.11 -3.08 -14.92
C LEU A 36 11.07 -2.84 -16.10
N PRO A 37 11.16 -1.64 -16.69
CA PRO A 37 12.14 -1.38 -17.73
C PRO A 37 13.58 -1.28 -17.22
N GLY A 38 13.79 -1.31 -15.89
CA GLY A 38 15.13 -1.22 -15.30
C GLY A 38 15.73 0.18 -15.29
N GLU A 39 14.91 1.23 -15.39
CA GLU A 39 15.36 2.62 -15.32
C GLU A 39 15.84 2.99 -13.92
N ILE A 40 15.26 2.38 -12.90
CA ILE A 40 15.70 2.48 -11.50
C ILE A 40 15.73 1.08 -10.86
N THR A 41 16.61 0.92 -9.88
CA THR A 41 16.61 -0.26 -9.00
C THR A 41 15.56 -0.13 -7.91
N TRP A 42 15.21 -1.26 -7.28
CA TRP A 42 14.31 -1.27 -6.13
C TRP A 42 14.80 -0.35 -5.01
N SER A 43 16.10 -0.43 -4.65
CA SER A 43 16.71 0.42 -3.62
C SER A 43 16.61 1.90 -3.94
N GLU A 44 16.86 2.29 -5.18
CA GLU A 44 16.71 3.68 -5.64
C GLU A 44 15.25 4.14 -5.52
N GLY A 45 14.29 3.28 -5.90
CA GLY A 45 12.87 3.57 -5.75
C GLY A 45 12.46 3.77 -4.30
N VAL A 46 12.87 2.88 -3.38
CA VAL A 46 12.59 3.02 -1.94
C VAL A 46 13.20 4.31 -1.40
N LYS A 47 14.46 4.59 -1.73
CA LYS A 47 15.16 5.82 -1.31
C LYS A 47 14.49 7.08 -1.83
N ALA A 48 13.94 7.05 -3.03
CA ALA A 48 13.20 8.15 -3.63
C ALA A 48 11.75 8.28 -3.13
N GLY A 49 11.28 7.36 -2.26
CA GLY A 49 9.95 7.41 -1.69
C GLY A 49 8.85 6.85 -2.58
N MET A 50 9.13 5.77 -3.34
CA MET A 50 8.12 5.15 -4.21
C MET A 50 6.93 4.53 -3.45
N PHE A 51 7.05 4.30 -2.15
CA PHE A 51 5.97 3.87 -1.29
C PHE A 51 5.36 5.04 -0.52
N ALA A 52 4.05 5.13 -0.53
CA ALA A 52 3.29 6.17 0.13
C ALA A 52 2.51 5.62 1.34
N PRO A 53 2.17 6.45 2.32
CA PRO A 53 1.12 6.11 3.25
C PRO A 53 -0.18 5.81 2.51
N ILE A 54 -0.96 4.85 3.00
CA ILE A 54 -2.21 4.42 2.36
C ILE A 54 -3.16 5.61 2.18
N GLY A 55 -3.65 5.76 0.94
CA GLY A 55 -4.51 6.85 0.52
C GLY A 55 -3.77 8.11 0.07
N GLN A 56 -2.44 8.09 0.06
CA GLN A 56 -1.59 9.16 -0.47
C GLN A 56 -0.84 8.76 -1.75
N GLY A 57 -0.95 7.51 -2.15
CA GLY A 57 -0.43 6.99 -3.41
C GLY A 57 -1.51 6.80 -4.47
N ASP A 58 -1.19 5.97 -5.45
CA ASP A 58 -2.00 5.77 -6.66
C ASP A 58 -2.84 4.48 -6.63
N MET A 59 -2.81 3.71 -5.52
CA MET A 59 -3.62 2.50 -5.40
C MET A 59 -5.05 2.84 -4.99
N ASP A 60 -6.03 2.29 -5.70
CA ASP A 60 -7.44 2.46 -5.37
C ASP A 60 -7.86 1.56 -4.19
N PHE A 61 -7.40 1.92 -2.99
CA PHE A 61 -7.77 1.20 -1.76
C PHE A 61 -9.26 1.25 -1.48
N LYS A 62 -9.96 2.28 -1.93
CA LYS A 62 -11.43 2.35 -1.79
C LYS A 62 -12.10 1.20 -2.54
N ALA A 63 -11.72 0.98 -3.79
CA ALA A 63 -12.26 -0.12 -4.59
C ALA A 63 -11.84 -1.50 -4.05
N ILE A 64 -10.61 -1.63 -3.56
CA ILE A 64 -10.10 -2.89 -2.96
C ILE A 64 -10.88 -3.23 -1.69
N VAL A 65 -11.00 -2.29 -0.76
CA VAL A 65 -11.72 -2.48 0.51
C VAL A 65 -13.20 -2.77 0.26
N ALA A 66 -13.84 -2.07 -0.68
CA ALA A 66 -15.23 -2.33 -1.07
C ALA A 66 -15.42 -3.76 -1.61
N ALA A 67 -14.55 -4.21 -2.51
CA ALA A 67 -14.63 -5.57 -3.07
C ALA A 67 -14.47 -6.66 -1.99
N LEU A 68 -13.58 -6.45 -1.03
CA LEU A 68 -13.38 -7.37 0.08
C LEU A 68 -14.59 -7.35 1.03
N ALA A 69 -15.16 -6.18 1.33
CA ALA A 69 -16.35 -6.04 2.16
C ALA A 69 -17.59 -6.74 1.55
N GLU A 70 -17.78 -6.62 0.22
CA GLU A 70 -18.83 -7.32 -0.52
C GLU A 70 -18.72 -8.84 -0.40
N ALA A 71 -17.51 -9.36 -0.26
CA ALA A 71 -17.24 -10.79 -0.04
C ALA A 71 -17.25 -11.19 1.45
N ASN A 72 -17.67 -10.31 2.36
CA ASN A 72 -17.67 -10.52 3.81
C ASN A 72 -16.28 -10.82 4.38
N PHE A 73 -15.24 -10.16 3.88
CA PHE A 73 -13.89 -10.30 4.39
C PHE A 73 -13.82 -9.91 5.88
N ASP A 74 -13.37 -10.82 6.71
CA ASP A 74 -13.22 -10.67 8.16
C ASP A 74 -11.76 -10.85 8.64
N GLY A 75 -10.81 -10.85 7.68
CA GLY A 75 -9.38 -11.00 7.94
C GLY A 75 -8.69 -9.70 8.36
N TYR A 76 -7.38 -9.70 8.27
CA TYR A 76 -6.54 -8.60 8.73
C TYR A 76 -6.02 -7.74 7.60
N TYR A 77 -6.00 -6.42 7.80
CA TYR A 77 -5.20 -5.48 7.03
C TYR A 77 -3.89 -5.23 7.78
N VAL A 78 -2.78 -5.62 7.18
CA VAL A 78 -1.43 -5.39 7.69
C VAL A 78 -0.83 -4.22 6.98
N LEU A 79 -0.54 -3.14 7.71
CA LEU A 79 0.13 -1.96 7.16
C LEU A 79 1.59 -2.30 6.87
N GLU A 80 2.01 -2.03 5.65
CA GLU A 80 3.39 -2.23 5.21
C GLU A 80 3.94 -0.94 4.61
N GLN A 81 5.09 -0.48 5.14
CA GLN A 81 5.73 0.76 4.73
C GLN A 81 7.23 0.56 4.66
N ASP A 82 7.80 0.62 3.46
CA ASP A 82 9.24 0.61 3.27
C ASP A 82 9.74 2.05 3.09
N ILE A 83 10.63 2.47 3.96
CA ILE A 83 11.34 3.74 3.85
C ILE A 83 12.81 3.54 4.18
N MET A 84 13.68 4.39 3.65
CA MET A 84 15.07 4.50 4.09
C MET A 84 15.20 5.71 5.01
N THR A 85 15.86 5.51 6.15
CA THR A 85 16.18 6.57 7.11
C THR A 85 17.70 6.77 7.18
N ASP A 86 18.14 8.01 7.39
CA ASP A 86 19.56 8.33 7.58
C ASP A 86 20.00 8.19 9.04
N GLY A 87 19.47 7.22 9.75
CA GLY A 87 19.74 6.96 11.16
C GLY A 87 18.46 6.70 11.95
N GLU A 88 18.60 6.57 13.27
CA GLU A 88 17.47 6.37 14.17
C GLU A 88 16.68 7.67 14.35
N PRO A 89 15.38 7.70 14.01
CA PRO A 89 14.54 8.87 14.24
C PRO A 89 14.38 9.17 15.74
N ALA A 90 14.14 10.43 16.08
CA ALA A 90 13.76 10.78 17.44
C ALA A 90 12.42 10.10 17.84
N PRO A 91 12.20 9.84 19.14
CA PRO A 91 10.95 9.23 19.61
C PRO A 91 9.71 9.98 19.12
N GLY A 92 8.81 9.28 18.45
CA GLY A 92 7.58 9.85 17.87
C GLY A 92 7.74 10.46 16.48
N GLU A 93 8.95 10.45 15.91
CA GLU A 93 9.26 10.95 14.58
C GLU A 93 9.46 9.82 13.55
N GLY A 94 9.63 10.19 12.29
CA GLY A 94 9.95 9.26 11.20
C GLY A 94 8.80 8.35 10.80
N PRO A 95 9.03 7.03 10.61
CA PRO A 95 8.04 6.08 10.05
C PRO A 95 6.71 6.00 10.77
N ILE A 96 6.67 6.36 12.05
CA ILE A 96 5.44 6.33 12.85
C ILE A 96 4.35 7.26 12.28
N HIS A 97 4.73 8.38 11.67
CA HIS A 97 3.78 9.30 11.04
C HIS A 97 3.09 8.63 9.85
N ASN A 98 3.85 7.92 9.01
CA ASN A 98 3.31 7.19 7.86
C ASN A 98 2.39 6.05 8.30
N ALA A 99 2.79 5.32 9.35
CA ALA A 99 1.96 4.25 9.91
C ALA A 99 0.63 4.77 10.46
N ARG A 100 0.64 5.90 11.18
CA ARG A 100 -0.58 6.54 11.68
C ARG A 100 -1.48 7.02 10.54
N ALA A 101 -0.93 7.71 9.54
CA ALA A 101 -1.67 8.18 8.37
C ALA A 101 -2.34 7.01 7.63
N SER A 102 -1.61 5.92 7.40
CA SER A 102 -2.11 4.71 6.78
C SER A 102 -3.24 4.07 7.57
N LEU A 103 -3.08 3.97 8.90
CA LEU A 103 -4.10 3.41 9.78
C LEU A 103 -5.40 4.22 9.74
N GLU A 104 -5.31 5.55 9.83
CA GLU A 104 -6.49 6.42 9.77
C GLU A 104 -7.19 6.34 8.41
N SER A 105 -6.43 6.27 7.31
CA SER A 105 -6.98 6.08 5.97
C SER A 105 -7.77 4.76 5.85
N LEU A 106 -7.18 3.64 6.28
CA LEU A 106 -7.87 2.34 6.25
C LEU A 106 -9.11 2.31 7.15
N LYS A 107 -9.03 2.86 8.37
CA LYS A 107 -10.20 2.97 9.26
C LYS A 107 -11.33 3.77 8.64
N ALA A 108 -11.02 4.86 7.93
CA ALA A 108 -12.03 5.66 7.26
C ALA A 108 -12.71 4.88 6.12
N LEU A 109 -11.96 4.08 5.36
CA LEU A 109 -12.49 3.23 4.29
C LEU A 109 -13.34 2.08 4.83
N ALA A 110 -12.92 1.45 5.93
CA ALA A 110 -13.63 0.30 6.52
C ALA A 110 -14.96 0.67 7.20
N LYS A 111 -15.18 1.94 7.53
CA LYS A 111 -16.44 2.44 8.13
C LYS A 111 -17.55 2.72 7.12
N ASN A 112 -17.19 2.75 5.86
CA ASN A 112 -18.13 3.02 4.76
C ASN A 112 -18.50 1.74 4.04
#